data_ed4baee330e6aa457d17c92dbbb51415
#
_entry.id   ed4baee330e6aa457d17c92dbbb51415
#
_cell.length_a   1.000
_cell.length_b   1.000
_cell.length_c   1.000
_cell.angle_alpha   90.00
_cell.angle_beta   90.00
_cell.angle_gamma   90.00
#
_symmetry.space_group_name_H-M   'P 1'
#
loop_
_entity.id
_entity.type
_entity.pdbx_description
1 polymer ?
#
loop_
_entity_poly.entity_id
_entity_poly.type
_entity_poly.pdbx_seq_one_letter_code
_entity_poly.pdbx_strand_id
1 'polypeptide(L)'
;MEHAEYVYTSGMTEADVDDHLRAGHHGVLGLARDDDAYAVPLSYHYDGERLLIRVSGHDRDSEKRRFLNATDTATFVCYDASADASWSVHVRGPIREWDGDVGEATLNEWFPPFRLFDEAVEQVAFTLYALEMETVIGRQTTRE
;
A
#
# COMPACT_ATOMS: atom_id res chain seq x y z
N MET A 1 1.79 -12.47 28.81
CA MET A 1 0.73 -12.09 27.91
C MET A 1 1.11 -12.15 26.45
N GLU A 2 2.37 -12.06 26.18
CA GLU A 2 2.86 -12.14 24.80
C GLU A 2 2.52 -13.45 24.12
N HIS A 3 2.42 -14.51 24.92
CA HIS A 3 2.09 -15.83 24.37
C HIS A 3 0.71 -15.90 23.75
N ALA A 4 -0.25 -15.14 24.25
CA ALA A 4 -1.60 -15.17 23.71
C ALA A 4 -1.68 -14.64 22.29
N GLU A 5 -0.86 -13.66 21.96
CA GLU A 5 -0.83 -13.09 20.62
C GLU A 5 -0.29 -14.05 19.58
N TYR A 6 0.69 -14.87 19.94
CA TYR A 6 1.29 -15.82 19.02
C TYR A 6 0.41 -17.04 18.76
N VAL A 7 -0.52 -17.34 19.66
CA VAL A 7 -1.41 -18.48 19.51
C VAL A 7 -2.42 -18.27 18.40
N TYR A 8 -2.83 -17.02 18.17
CA TYR A 8 -3.93 -16.70 17.27
C TYR A 8 -3.51 -16.28 15.88
N THR A 9 -2.22 -16.15 15.60
CA THR A 9 -1.75 -15.75 14.28
C THR A 9 -0.68 -16.69 13.77
N SER A 10 -0.63 -16.88 12.48
CA SER A 10 0.40 -17.65 11.82
C SER A 10 0.95 -16.88 10.63
N GLY A 11 2.13 -17.28 10.16
CA GLY A 11 2.68 -16.72 8.93
C GLY A 11 1.88 -17.17 7.73
N MET A 12 1.82 -16.33 6.72
CA MET A 12 1.20 -16.66 5.45
C MET A 12 2.19 -17.33 4.52
N THR A 13 1.69 -18.18 3.62
CA THR A 13 2.47 -18.68 2.49
C THR A 13 2.57 -17.58 1.43
N GLU A 14 3.45 -17.74 0.45
CA GLU A 14 3.54 -16.82 -0.67
C GLU A 14 2.20 -16.74 -1.42
N ALA A 15 1.50 -17.86 -1.57
CA ALA A 15 0.21 -17.89 -2.23
C ALA A 15 -0.84 -17.07 -1.46
N ASP A 16 -0.83 -17.17 -0.14
CA ASP A 16 -1.73 -16.38 0.71
C ASP A 16 -1.47 -14.89 0.55
N VAL A 17 -0.22 -14.49 0.58
CA VAL A 17 0.18 -13.09 0.39
C VAL A 17 -0.27 -12.60 -0.98
N ASP A 18 0.00 -13.37 -2.02
CA ASP A 18 -0.38 -13.02 -3.38
C ASP A 18 -1.89 -12.81 -3.51
N ASP A 19 -2.68 -13.71 -2.93
CA ASP A 19 -4.14 -13.62 -2.97
C ASP A 19 -4.64 -12.35 -2.27
N HIS A 20 -4.10 -12.04 -1.10
CA HIS A 20 -4.53 -10.85 -0.36
C HIS A 20 -4.15 -9.56 -1.09
N LEU A 21 -2.95 -9.51 -1.65
CA LEU A 21 -2.50 -8.32 -2.37
C LEU A 21 -3.31 -8.11 -3.65
N ARG A 22 -3.69 -9.18 -4.35
CA ARG A 22 -4.50 -9.08 -5.57
C ARG A 22 -5.92 -8.67 -5.28
N ALA A 23 -6.47 -9.11 -4.17
CA ALA A 23 -7.85 -8.79 -3.81
C ALA A 23 -8.01 -7.38 -3.26
N GLY A 24 -6.95 -6.80 -2.70
CA GLY A 24 -7.01 -5.49 -2.07
C GLY A 24 -6.79 -4.34 -3.06
N HIS A 25 -7.19 -3.15 -2.64
CA HIS A 25 -7.08 -1.94 -3.46
C HIS A 25 -6.44 -0.76 -2.72
N HIS A 26 -6.30 -0.84 -1.40
CA HIS A 26 -5.74 0.26 -0.62
C HIS A 26 -5.07 -0.26 0.65
N GLY A 27 -4.21 0.56 1.17
CA GLY A 27 -3.48 0.30 2.40
C GLY A 27 -2.88 1.58 2.93
N VAL A 28 -1.94 1.46 3.84
CA VAL A 28 -1.28 2.61 4.46
C VAL A 28 0.19 2.62 4.09
N LEU A 29 0.63 3.72 3.48
CA LEU A 29 2.03 3.92 3.13
C LEU A 29 2.74 4.64 4.26
N GLY A 30 3.81 4.04 4.77
CA GLY A 30 4.67 4.62 5.78
C GLY A 30 5.96 5.12 5.19
N LEU A 31 6.30 6.36 5.47
CA LEU A 31 7.47 7.05 4.95
C LEU A 31 8.27 7.61 6.10
N ALA A 32 9.55 7.88 5.85
CA ALA A 32 10.43 8.41 6.88
C ALA A 32 11.42 9.39 6.28
N ARG A 33 11.67 10.46 7.01
CA ARG A 33 12.65 11.46 6.66
C ARG A 33 13.36 11.84 7.94
N ASP A 34 14.64 11.50 8.04
CA ASP A 34 15.41 11.63 9.28
C ASP A 34 14.69 10.85 10.39
N ASP A 35 14.34 11.48 11.48
CA ASP A 35 13.63 10.86 12.59
C ASP A 35 12.12 11.07 12.53
N ASP A 36 11.64 11.66 11.45
CA ASP A 36 10.23 12.00 11.31
C ASP A 36 9.52 10.93 10.48
N ALA A 37 8.34 10.54 10.90
CA ALA A 37 7.54 9.51 10.24
C ALA A 37 6.24 10.10 9.72
N TYR A 38 5.79 9.57 8.59
CA TYR A 38 4.56 10.01 7.95
C TYR A 38 3.82 8.78 7.42
N ALA A 39 2.55 8.69 7.70
CA ALA A 39 1.73 7.58 7.22
C ALA A 39 0.46 8.11 6.58
N VAL A 40 0.08 7.54 5.45
CA VAL A 40 -1.07 8.01 4.69
C VAL A 40 -1.75 6.84 3.98
N PRO A 41 -3.10 6.76 4.01
CA PRO A 41 -3.82 5.75 3.25
C PRO A 41 -3.82 6.09 1.76
N LEU A 42 -3.50 5.12 0.92
CA LEU A 42 -3.41 5.29 -0.52
C LEU A 42 -3.89 4.03 -1.23
N SER A 43 -4.31 4.20 -2.48
CA SER A 43 -4.68 3.08 -3.34
C SER A 43 -3.45 2.48 -4.00
N TYR A 44 -3.50 1.18 -4.25
CA TYR A 44 -2.40 0.49 -4.90
C TYR A 44 -2.91 -0.53 -5.91
N HIS A 45 -2.03 -0.92 -6.80
CA HIS A 45 -2.22 -2.05 -7.70
C HIS A 45 -1.01 -2.98 -7.57
N TYR A 46 -1.27 -4.26 -7.38
CA TYR A 46 -0.23 -5.28 -7.28
C TYR A 46 -0.10 -5.97 -8.63
N ASP A 47 1.10 -5.94 -9.22
CA ASP A 47 1.35 -6.53 -10.54
C ASP A 47 2.02 -7.91 -10.47
N GLY A 48 2.15 -8.48 -9.28
CA GLY A 48 2.81 -9.76 -9.08
C GLY A 48 4.27 -9.64 -8.64
N GLU A 49 4.87 -8.46 -8.80
CA GLU A 49 6.27 -8.21 -8.45
C GLU A 49 6.46 -7.01 -7.55
N ARG A 50 5.56 -6.02 -7.65
CA ARG A 50 5.69 -4.77 -6.92
C ARG A 50 4.33 -4.14 -6.70
N LEU A 51 4.29 -3.14 -5.85
CA LEU A 51 3.09 -2.34 -5.64
C LEU A 51 3.23 -1.03 -6.40
N LEU A 52 2.24 -0.71 -7.22
CA LEU A 52 2.12 0.59 -7.86
C LEU A 52 1.14 1.41 -7.03
N ILE A 53 1.60 2.52 -6.49
CA ILE A 53 0.84 3.30 -5.52
C ILE A 53 0.46 4.63 -6.16
N ARG A 54 -0.84 4.94 -6.08
CA ARG A 54 -1.35 6.17 -6.64
C ARG A 54 -1.29 7.29 -5.62
N VAL A 55 -0.54 8.34 -5.94
CA VAL A 55 -0.39 9.51 -5.08
C VAL A 55 -1.06 10.70 -5.73
N SER A 56 -2.10 11.22 -5.10
CA SER A 56 -2.79 12.41 -5.59
C SER A 56 -1.92 13.64 -5.35
N GLY A 57 -1.87 14.53 -6.33
CA GLY A 57 -0.99 15.68 -6.27
C GLY A 57 -1.68 17.00 -6.54
N HIS A 58 -2.51 17.47 -5.61
CA HIS A 58 -3.05 18.82 -5.70
C HIS A 58 -2.00 19.87 -5.35
N ASP A 59 -1.04 19.48 -4.54
CA ASP A 59 -0.01 20.39 -4.05
C ASP A 59 1.36 19.75 -4.24
N ARG A 60 2.18 20.37 -5.08
CA ARG A 60 3.52 19.88 -5.36
C ARG A 60 4.44 19.95 -4.17
N ASP A 61 4.17 20.87 -3.26
CA ASP A 61 4.96 21.06 -2.05
C ASP A 61 4.34 20.39 -0.85
N SER A 62 3.42 19.45 -1.08
CA SER A 62 2.77 18.73 0.01
C SER A 62 3.82 17.99 0.85
N GLU A 63 3.49 17.85 2.11
CA GLU A 63 4.31 17.08 3.04
C GLU A 63 4.52 15.66 2.55
N LYS A 64 3.48 15.07 1.98
CA LYS A 64 3.52 13.73 1.38
C LYS A 64 4.64 13.63 0.34
N ARG A 65 4.74 14.59 -0.57
CA ARG A 65 5.77 14.58 -1.61
C ARG A 65 7.17 14.75 -1.05
N ARG A 66 7.31 15.59 -0.03
CA ARG A 66 8.60 15.79 0.61
C ARG A 66 9.09 14.48 1.24
N PHE A 67 8.18 13.75 1.88
CA PHE A 67 8.51 12.47 2.47
C PHE A 67 8.82 11.42 1.40
N LEU A 68 8.04 11.39 0.31
CA LEU A 68 8.29 10.46 -0.79
C LEU A 68 9.67 10.66 -1.39
N ASN A 69 10.08 11.91 -1.57
CA ASN A 69 11.39 12.22 -2.15
C ASN A 69 12.55 11.91 -1.23
N ALA A 70 12.32 11.88 0.06
CA ALA A 70 13.35 11.67 1.06
C ALA A 70 13.45 10.22 1.57
N THR A 71 12.43 9.42 1.34
CA THR A 71 12.35 8.06 1.88
C THR A 71 13.15 7.09 1.02
N ASP A 72 14.10 6.38 1.63
CA ASP A 72 14.83 5.31 0.95
C ASP A 72 14.05 4.00 1.01
N THR A 73 13.64 3.60 2.19
CA THR A 73 12.85 2.39 2.39
C THR A 73 11.48 2.75 2.92
N ALA A 74 10.46 2.43 2.16
CA ALA A 74 9.07 2.67 2.56
C ALA A 74 8.45 1.37 3.05
N THR A 75 7.37 1.50 3.78
CA THR A 75 6.55 0.37 4.24
C THR A 75 5.13 0.57 3.78
N PHE A 76 4.51 -0.48 3.27
CA PHE A 76 3.09 -0.44 2.91
C PHE A 76 2.39 -1.57 3.66
N VAL A 77 1.29 -1.24 4.32
CA VAL A 77 0.54 -2.20 5.14
C VAL A 77 -0.87 -2.32 4.58
N CYS A 78 -1.22 -3.53 4.18
CA CYS A 78 -2.59 -3.88 3.84
C CYS A 78 -3.13 -4.77 4.95
N TYR A 79 -4.35 -4.58 5.35
CA TYR A 79 -4.92 -5.41 6.40
C TYR A 79 -6.43 -5.38 6.36
N ASP A 80 -7.01 -6.37 7.00
CA ASP A 80 -8.42 -6.37 7.30
C ASP A 80 -8.62 -7.06 8.65
N ALA A 81 -9.56 -6.57 9.42
CA ALA A 81 -9.82 -7.11 10.74
C ALA A 81 -11.32 -7.15 11.01
N SER A 82 -11.78 -8.30 11.47
CA SER A 82 -13.17 -8.49 11.87
C SER A 82 -13.18 -9.18 13.22
N ALA A 83 -14.37 -9.40 13.77
CA ALA A 83 -14.50 -10.09 15.06
C ALA A 83 -13.98 -11.52 15.00
N ASP A 84 -14.05 -12.16 13.83
CA ASP A 84 -13.72 -13.57 13.67
C ASP A 84 -12.37 -13.83 13.05
N ALA A 85 -11.85 -12.90 12.27
CA ALA A 85 -10.62 -13.12 11.52
C ALA A 85 -9.93 -11.80 11.22
N SER A 86 -8.60 -11.86 11.14
CA SER A 86 -7.81 -10.72 10.73
C SER A 86 -6.58 -11.19 9.96
N TRP A 87 -6.06 -10.29 9.13
CA TRP A 87 -4.82 -10.54 8.41
C TRP A 87 -4.11 -9.21 8.17
N SER A 88 -2.81 -9.28 7.98
CA SER A 88 -2.02 -8.14 7.57
C SER A 88 -0.88 -8.58 6.68
N VAL A 89 -0.54 -7.75 5.71
CA VAL A 89 0.63 -7.92 4.86
C VAL A 89 1.44 -6.63 4.93
N HIS A 90 2.70 -6.76 5.33
CA HIS A 90 3.65 -5.65 5.40
C HIS A 90 4.66 -5.81 4.27
N VAL A 91 4.76 -4.80 3.42
CA VAL A 91 5.71 -4.78 2.31
C VAL A 91 6.72 -3.66 2.56
N ARG A 92 8.00 -3.97 2.49
CA ARG A 92 9.06 -2.97 2.69
C ARG A 92 10.04 -3.02 1.54
N GLY A 93 10.50 -1.86 1.12
CA GLY A 93 11.50 -1.76 0.08
C GLY A 93 11.66 -0.34 -0.44
N PRO A 94 12.53 -0.18 -1.45
CA PRO A 94 12.72 1.13 -2.07
C PRO A 94 11.45 1.61 -2.74
N ILE A 95 11.22 2.92 -2.69
CA ILE A 95 10.10 3.54 -3.38
C ILE A 95 10.63 4.61 -4.31
N ARG A 96 10.09 4.64 -5.53
CA ARG A 96 10.49 5.63 -6.53
C ARG A 96 9.33 5.92 -7.46
N GLU A 97 9.37 7.09 -8.08
CA GLU A 97 8.39 7.45 -9.06
C GLU A 97 8.43 6.45 -10.23
N TRP A 98 7.26 6.01 -10.65
CA TRP A 98 7.13 5.05 -11.73
C TRP A 98 6.75 5.79 -13.02
N ASP A 99 7.56 5.63 -14.05
CA ASP A 99 7.39 6.31 -15.31
C ASP A 99 6.85 5.41 -16.42
N GLY A 100 6.30 4.27 -16.05
CA GLY A 100 5.69 3.37 -17.02
C GLY A 100 4.50 4.02 -17.71
N ASP A 101 4.33 3.68 -18.97
CA ASP A 101 3.26 4.24 -19.78
C ASP A 101 2.09 3.27 -19.83
N VAL A 102 0.97 3.66 -19.21
CA VAL A 102 -0.27 2.87 -19.24
C VAL A 102 -1.41 3.75 -19.71
N GLY A 103 -2.32 3.16 -20.45
CA GLY A 103 -3.50 3.87 -20.92
C GLY A 103 -4.48 4.19 -19.80
N GLU A 104 -5.33 5.14 -20.06
CA GLU A 104 -6.33 5.61 -19.12
C GLU A 104 -7.29 4.50 -18.70
N ALA A 105 -7.68 3.63 -19.62
CA ALA A 105 -8.55 2.50 -19.33
C ALA A 105 -7.90 1.53 -18.33
N THR A 106 -6.60 1.27 -18.48
CA THR A 106 -5.86 0.41 -17.57
C THR A 106 -5.75 1.05 -16.18
N LEU A 107 -5.51 2.35 -16.13
CA LEU A 107 -5.46 3.06 -14.85
C LEU A 107 -6.79 2.98 -14.12
N ASN A 108 -7.89 3.11 -14.85
CA ASN A 108 -9.23 3.01 -14.25
C ASN A 108 -9.53 1.61 -13.73
N GLU A 109 -8.98 0.60 -14.38
CA GLU A 109 -9.10 -0.78 -13.94
C GLU A 109 -8.28 -1.05 -12.68
N TRP A 110 -7.04 -0.55 -12.66
CA TRP A 110 -6.15 -0.73 -11.51
C TRP A 110 -6.60 0.05 -10.28
N PHE A 111 -7.17 1.24 -10.48
CA PHE A 111 -7.53 2.14 -9.40
C PHE A 111 -9.00 2.54 -9.51
N PRO A 112 -9.89 1.69 -8.98
CA PRO A 112 -11.32 2.04 -8.97
C PRO A 112 -11.54 3.40 -8.33
N PRO A 113 -12.53 4.16 -8.80
CA PRO A 113 -12.77 5.50 -8.28
C PRO A 113 -12.99 5.49 -6.77
N PHE A 114 -12.20 6.31 -6.08
CA PHE A 114 -12.35 6.52 -4.65
C PHE A 114 -12.36 8.01 -4.41
N ARG A 115 -13.54 8.55 -4.13
CA ARG A 115 -13.71 9.97 -3.92
C ARG A 115 -13.83 10.31 -2.45
N LEU A 116 -12.90 11.10 -1.96
CA LEU A 116 -13.00 11.70 -0.63
C LEU A 116 -13.68 13.05 -0.70
N PHE A 117 -13.64 13.68 -1.87
CA PHE A 117 -14.18 15.01 -2.09
C PHE A 117 -15.06 15.00 -3.33
N ASP A 118 -15.93 15.98 -3.44
CA ASP A 118 -16.89 16.11 -4.52
C ASP A 118 -16.25 16.75 -5.75
N GLU A 119 -15.20 16.15 -6.26
CA GLU A 119 -14.44 16.64 -7.40
C GLU A 119 -14.57 15.71 -8.59
N ALA A 120 -14.47 16.27 -9.78
CA ALA A 120 -14.40 15.45 -10.98
C ALA A 120 -13.07 14.68 -10.99
N VAL A 121 -13.11 13.38 -11.29
CA VAL A 121 -11.94 12.52 -11.27
C VAL A 121 -10.86 13.03 -12.21
N GLU A 122 -11.23 13.51 -13.39
CA GLU A 122 -10.29 14.02 -14.37
C GLU A 122 -9.58 15.31 -13.96
N GLN A 123 -10.07 15.96 -12.91
CA GLN A 123 -9.43 17.18 -12.39
C GLN A 123 -8.36 16.88 -11.36
N VAL A 124 -8.25 15.64 -10.93
CA VAL A 124 -7.28 15.23 -9.92
C VAL A 124 -6.05 14.67 -10.60
N ALA A 125 -4.96 15.42 -10.53
CA ALA A 125 -3.68 14.93 -11.01
C ALA A 125 -3.12 13.90 -10.04
N PHE A 126 -2.50 12.86 -10.56
CA PHE A 126 -1.83 11.88 -9.70
C PHE A 126 -0.56 11.38 -10.35
N THR A 127 0.31 10.83 -9.52
CA THR A 127 1.57 10.23 -9.91
C THR A 127 1.60 8.82 -9.37
N LEU A 128 2.15 7.89 -10.13
CA LEU A 128 2.36 6.53 -9.66
C LEU A 128 3.77 6.37 -9.11
N TYR A 129 3.86 5.67 -7.99
CA TYR A 129 5.13 5.31 -7.37
C TYR A 129 5.22 3.80 -7.32
N ALA A 130 6.39 3.26 -7.57
CA ALA A 130 6.63 1.83 -7.47
C ALA A 130 7.33 1.53 -6.16
N LEU A 131 6.76 0.60 -5.40
CA LEU A 131 7.39 0.07 -4.18
C LEU A 131 7.88 -1.33 -4.49
N GLU A 132 9.19 -1.49 -4.43
CA GLU A 132 9.82 -2.79 -4.61
C GLU A 132 9.58 -3.66 -3.39
N MET A 133 9.20 -4.91 -3.60
CA MET A 133 8.86 -5.82 -2.51
C MET A 133 10.12 -6.57 -2.06
N GLU A 134 10.94 -5.89 -1.28
CA GLU A 134 12.20 -6.44 -0.80
C GLU A 134 12.00 -7.37 0.40
N THR A 135 11.10 -6.99 1.30
CA THR A 135 10.72 -7.79 2.46
C THR A 135 9.20 -7.82 2.53
N VAL A 136 8.65 -9.01 2.68
CA VAL A 136 7.20 -9.18 2.80
C VAL A 136 6.90 -10.08 3.99
N ILE A 137 6.04 -9.60 4.88
CA ILE A 137 5.62 -10.36 6.06
C ILE A 137 4.09 -10.40 6.08
N GLY A 138 3.53 -11.59 5.98
CA GLY A 138 2.10 -11.80 6.07
C GLY A 138 1.74 -12.56 7.33
N ARG A 139 0.72 -12.10 8.03
CA ARG A 139 0.21 -12.74 9.23
C ARG A 139 -1.31 -12.85 9.14
N GLN A 140 -1.86 -13.95 9.61
CA GLN A 140 -3.30 -14.18 9.59
C GLN A 140 -3.73 -14.92 10.83
N THR A 141 -4.99 -14.75 11.22
CA THR A 141 -5.55 -15.54 12.31
C THR A 141 -5.64 -16.99 11.91
N THR A 142 -5.28 -17.86 12.86
CA THR A 142 -5.46 -19.28 12.67
C THR A 142 -6.80 -19.68 13.27
N ARG A 143 -7.52 -20.50 12.55
CA ARG A 143 -8.74 -21.11 13.07
C ARG A 143 -8.47 -22.57 13.36
N GLU A 144 -8.95 -23.00 14.45
CA GLU A 144 -8.91 -24.41 14.78
C GLU A 144 -10.20 -25.09 14.42
#